data_02d648470ba4a333ff2d347d82a89979
#
_entry.id   02d648470ba4a333ff2d347d82a89979
#
_cell.length_a   1.000
_cell.length_b   1.000
_cell.length_c   1.000
_cell.angle_alpha   90.00
_cell.angle_beta   90.00
_cell.angle_gamma   90.00
#
_symmetry.space_group_name_H-M   'P 1'
#
loop_
_entity.id
_entity.type
_entity.pdbx_description
1 polymer ?
#
loop_
_entity_poly.entity_id
_entity_poly.type
_entity_poly.pdbx_seq_one_letter_code
_entity_poly.pdbx_strand_id
1 'polypeptide(L)'
;MEISPKEKFFFNALAEFAAGSQEDGHVMLEFCKLIKKSNKLHNLTSIKNLDDMLIKHVLDSLSIKNFLVGKNILDVGSGAGLPSIPLAVICPNKQFSLLDANNKKVIFLNHVKINLAIRNINPIHARIEDFNHETSFDTIVCRSYASLSKIYINSKKNLKDKGIIIAMKGKFPYQEIEELEALNKSVSLKVEKLDVPGLEAERHAVIIKK
;
A
#
# COMPACT_ATOMS: atom_id res chain seq x y z
N MET A 1 26.15 -11.13 -11.87
CA MET A 1 25.33 -10.15 -12.64
C MET A 1 25.65 -8.76 -12.07
N GLU A 2 26.08 -7.83 -12.91
CA GLU A 2 26.26 -6.45 -12.46
C GLU A 2 24.92 -5.83 -12.07
N ILE A 3 24.89 -5.21 -10.90
CA ILE A 3 23.71 -4.49 -10.39
C ILE A 3 23.56 -3.20 -11.22
N SER A 4 22.38 -2.92 -11.75
CA SER A 4 22.15 -1.70 -12.53
C SER A 4 22.33 -0.44 -11.65
N PRO A 5 22.67 0.73 -12.23
CA PRO A 5 22.78 1.99 -11.46
C PRO A 5 21.49 2.32 -10.70
N LYS A 6 20.31 1.99 -11.25
CA LYS A 6 19.02 2.22 -10.59
C LYS A 6 18.75 1.22 -9.47
N GLU A 7 19.15 -0.03 -9.62
CA GLU A 7 19.12 -1.00 -8.52
C GLU A 7 20.03 -0.56 -7.37
N LYS A 8 21.26 -0.10 -7.67
CA LYS A 8 22.17 0.44 -6.65
C LYS A 8 21.55 1.64 -5.93
N PHE A 9 20.94 2.56 -6.67
CA PHE A 9 20.19 3.69 -6.11
C PHE A 9 19.06 3.21 -5.19
N PHE A 10 18.28 2.23 -5.65
CA PHE A 10 17.17 1.65 -4.88
C PHE A 10 17.65 1.07 -3.54
N PHE A 11 18.74 0.27 -3.52
CA PHE A 11 19.26 -0.31 -2.28
C PHE A 11 19.74 0.76 -1.29
N ASN A 12 20.41 1.80 -1.76
CA ASN A 12 20.82 2.92 -0.92
C ASN A 12 19.60 3.67 -0.36
N ALA A 13 18.65 4.02 -1.23
CA ALA A 13 17.42 4.69 -0.84
C ALA A 13 16.59 3.85 0.15
N LEU A 14 16.53 2.54 -0.04
CA LEU A 14 15.82 1.63 0.88
C LEU A 14 16.43 1.67 2.28
N ALA A 15 17.75 1.63 2.39
CA ALA A 15 18.45 1.67 3.67
C ALA A 15 18.24 3.03 4.39
N GLU A 16 18.41 4.14 3.69
CA GLU A 16 18.30 5.49 4.26
C GLU A 16 16.86 5.89 4.55
N PHE A 17 15.94 5.64 3.60
CA PHE A 17 14.57 6.12 3.65
C PHE A 17 13.66 5.22 4.50
N ALA A 18 13.83 3.91 4.43
CA ALA A 18 12.94 2.95 5.07
C ALA A 18 13.61 2.06 6.13
N ALA A 19 14.90 2.26 6.42
CA ALA A 19 15.69 1.39 7.29
C ALA A 19 15.62 -0.10 6.89
N GLY A 20 15.52 -0.37 5.59
CA GLY A 20 15.50 -1.72 5.05
C GLY A 20 16.88 -2.31 4.88
N SER A 21 17.00 -3.62 5.06
CA SER A 21 18.22 -4.37 4.82
C SER A 21 18.45 -4.69 3.34
N GLN A 22 19.62 -5.17 2.98
CA GLN A 22 19.87 -5.70 1.64
C GLN A 22 18.98 -6.90 1.31
N GLU A 23 18.69 -7.74 2.31
CA GLU A 23 17.80 -8.89 2.15
C GLU A 23 16.38 -8.43 1.81
N ASP A 24 15.84 -7.43 2.52
CA ASP A 24 14.56 -6.82 2.19
C ASP A 24 14.54 -6.29 0.76
N GLY A 25 15.61 -5.63 0.32
CA GLY A 25 15.76 -5.14 -1.04
C GLY A 25 15.71 -6.26 -2.09
N HIS A 26 16.34 -7.40 -1.83
CA HIS A 26 16.25 -8.56 -2.71
C HIS A 26 14.84 -9.16 -2.75
N VAL A 27 14.15 -9.26 -1.62
CA VAL A 27 12.74 -9.69 -1.58
C VAL A 27 11.85 -8.76 -2.43
N MET A 28 12.06 -7.44 -2.33
CA MET A 28 11.32 -6.45 -3.11
C MET A 28 11.63 -6.51 -4.61
N LEU A 29 12.88 -6.77 -4.98
CA LEU A 29 13.28 -6.98 -6.37
C LEU A 29 12.59 -8.22 -6.95
N GLU A 30 12.58 -9.34 -6.23
CA GLU A 30 11.86 -10.55 -6.63
C GLU A 30 10.35 -10.31 -6.71
N PHE A 31 9.77 -9.55 -5.79
CA PHE A 31 8.37 -9.14 -5.87
C PHE A 31 8.07 -8.38 -7.18
N CYS A 32 8.91 -7.42 -7.55
CA CYS A 32 8.75 -6.69 -8.82
C CYS A 32 8.88 -7.61 -10.04
N LYS A 33 9.78 -8.61 -10.00
CA LYS A 33 9.90 -9.63 -11.06
C LYS A 33 8.63 -10.48 -11.16
N LEU A 34 8.03 -10.87 -10.02
CA LEU A 34 6.76 -11.59 -9.99
C LEU A 34 5.62 -10.76 -10.60
N ILE A 35 5.52 -9.46 -10.23
CA ILE A 35 4.55 -8.55 -10.87
C ILE A 35 4.77 -8.54 -12.38
N LYS A 36 6.00 -8.29 -12.85
CA LYS A 36 6.32 -8.19 -14.28
C LYS A 36 5.95 -9.49 -15.04
N LYS A 37 6.25 -10.65 -14.46
CA LYS A 37 5.92 -11.97 -15.04
C LYS A 37 4.41 -12.18 -15.14
N SER A 38 3.67 -11.84 -14.07
CA SER A 38 2.23 -12.10 -13.96
C SER A 38 1.38 -11.02 -14.63
N ASN A 39 1.96 -9.86 -14.95
CA ASN A 39 1.21 -8.70 -15.45
C ASN A 39 0.50 -8.95 -16.79
N LYS A 40 1.06 -9.81 -17.64
CA LYS A 40 0.43 -10.22 -18.92
C LYS A 40 -0.92 -10.92 -18.72
N LEU A 41 -1.09 -11.64 -17.61
CA LEU A 41 -2.28 -12.44 -17.31
C LEU A 41 -3.29 -11.70 -16.42
N HIS A 42 -2.80 -10.82 -15.53
CA HIS A 42 -3.61 -10.26 -14.45
C HIS A 42 -3.80 -8.75 -14.51
N ASN A 43 -3.14 -8.04 -15.44
CA ASN A 43 -3.20 -6.57 -15.56
C ASN A 43 -2.97 -5.87 -14.20
N LEU A 44 -1.87 -6.22 -13.54
CA LEU A 44 -1.55 -5.77 -12.18
C LEU A 44 -1.10 -4.31 -12.14
N THR A 45 -0.40 -3.86 -13.19
CA THR A 45 0.16 -2.50 -13.28
C THR A 45 0.38 -2.06 -14.73
N SER A 46 0.32 -0.76 -14.97
CA SER A 46 0.74 -0.15 -16.24
C SER A 46 2.27 -0.01 -16.37
N ILE A 47 3.01 -0.07 -15.26
CA ILE A 47 4.47 0.05 -15.26
C ILE A 47 5.10 -1.27 -15.71
N LYS A 48 5.93 -1.22 -16.76
CA LYS A 48 6.54 -2.42 -17.38
C LYS A 48 8.02 -2.58 -17.07
N ASN A 49 8.69 -1.47 -16.75
CA ASN A 49 10.13 -1.45 -16.45
C ASN A 49 10.36 -1.80 -14.98
N LEU A 50 11.32 -2.70 -14.73
CA LEU A 50 11.64 -3.16 -13.37
C LEU A 50 12.19 -2.03 -12.49
N ASP A 51 13.10 -1.24 -13.01
CA ASP A 51 13.70 -0.12 -12.29
C ASP A 51 12.63 0.93 -11.87
N ASP A 52 11.66 1.17 -12.76
CA ASP A 52 10.54 2.07 -12.46
C ASP A 52 9.61 1.46 -11.39
N MET A 53 9.45 0.13 -11.35
CA MET A 53 8.67 -0.53 -10.29
C MET A 53 9.33 -0.37 -8.93
N LEU A 54 10.66 -0.44 -8.85
CA LEU A 54 11.40 -0.25 -7.59
C LEU A 54 11.13 1.14 -7.00
N ILE A 55 11.06 2.18 -7.82
CA ILE A 55 10.81 3.56 -7.37
C ILE A 55 9.31 3.82 -7.20
N LYS A 56 8.53 3.65 -8.28
CA LYS A 56 7.11 4.06 -8.36
C LYS A 56 6.14 3.11 -7.65
N HIS A 57 6.60 1.90 -7.30
CA HIS A 57 5.81 0.95 -6.55
C HIS A 57 6.40 0.72 -5.17
N VAL A 58 7.68 0.33 -5.05
CA VAL A 58 8.26 -0.04 -3.77
C VAL A 58 8.53 1.18 -2.89
N LEU A 59 9.40 2.12 -3.32
CA LEU A 59 9.70 3.31 -2.51
C LEU A 59 8.46 4.18 -2.27
N ASP A 60 7.59 4.34 -3.30
CA ASP A 60 6.30 5.02 -3.14
C ASP A 60 5.43 4.36 -2.04
N SER A 61 5.35 3.03 -1.99
CA SER A 61 4.62 2.31 -0.95
C SER A 61 5.22 2.52 0.45
N LEU A 62 6.55 2.54 0.56
CA LEU A 62 7.26 2.71 1.82
C LEU A 62 7.15 4.12 2.41
N SER A 63 6.79 5.12 1.59
CA SER A 63 6.65 6.51 2.02
C SER A 63 5.61 6.72 3.13
N ILE A 64 4.66 5.81 3.27
CA ILE A 64 3.64 5.87 4.33
C ILE A 64 3.99 5.04 5.58
N LYS A 65 5.16 4.38 5.63
CA LYS A 65 5.57 3.51 6.73
C LYS A 65 5.41 4.15 8.11
N ASN A 66 5.89 5.40 8.24
CA ASN A 66 5.90 6.11 9.52
C ASN A 66 4.53 6.59 10.00
N PHE A 67 3.51 6.52 9.14
CA PHE A 67 2.13 6.86 9.51
C PHE A 67 1.33 5.65 9.99
N LEU A 68 1.84 4.41 9.83
CA LEU A 68 1.13 3.21 10.26
C LEU A 68 1.02 3.13 11.78
N VAL A 69 -0.19 3.12 12.30
CA VAL A 69 -0.47 2.91 13.73
C VAL A 69 -0.88 1.46 14.00
N GLY A 70 -0.61 0.98 15.20
CA GLY A 70 -0.99 -0.35 15.67
C GLY A 70 -0.33 -1.51 14.91
N LYS A 71 -0.94 -2.68 15.01
CA LYS A 71 -0.38 -3.93 14.45
C LYS A 71 -1.21 -4.51 13.31
N ASN A 72 -2.52 -4.30 13.31
CA ASN A 72 -3.44 -4.87 12.33
C ASN A 72 -3.74 -3.86 11.23
N ILE A 73 -3.29 -4.13 10.01
CA ILE A 73 -3.41 -3.26 8.85
C ILE A 73 -4.35 -3.92 7.83
N LEU A 74 -5.32 -3.18 7.32
CA LEU A 74 -6.16 -3.59 6.19
C LEU A 74 -5.77 -2.78 4.94
N ASP A 75 -5.47 -3.45 3.86
CA ASP A 75 -5.25 -2.85 2.54
C ASP A 75 -6.50 -3.05 1.68
N VAL A 76 -7.17 -1.96 1.32
CA VAL A 76 -8.42 -1.99 0.56
C VAL A 76 -8.16 -1.75 -0.91
N GLY A 77 -8.49 -2.75 -1.73
CA GLY A 77 -8.18 -2.74 -3.14
C GLY A 77 -6.67 -2.94 -3.40
N SER A 78 -6.09 -3.92 -2.71
CA SER A 78 -4.65 -4.17 -2.67
C SER A 78 -4.01 -4.44 -4.04
N GLY A 79 -4.78 -4.88 -5.02
CA GLY A 79 -4.32 -5.02 -6.41
C GLY A 79 -3.13 -5.96 -6.55
N ALA A 80 -2.01 -5.38 -6.98
CA ALA A 80 -0.72 -6.08 -7.05
C ALA A 80 -0.05 -6.28 -5.66
N GLY A 81 -0.72 -5.90 -4.56
CA GLY A 81 -0.15 -5.95 -3.21
C GLY A 81 0.54 -4.65 -2.79
N LEU A 82 0.11 -3.53 -3.37
CA LEU A 82 0.69 -2.21 -3.13
C LEU A 82 -0.34 -1.29 -2.44
N PRO A 83 -0.01 -0.71 -1.26
CA PRO A 83 1.34 -0.59 -0.71
C PRO A 83 1.76 -1.74 0.22
N SER A 84 0.92 -2.70 0.52
CA SER A 84 1.08 -3.57 1.69
C SER A 84 2.20 -4.59 1.61
N ILE A 85 2.56 -5.12 0.45
CA ILE A 85 3.67 -6.09 0.36
C ILE A 85 5.02 -5.45 0.72
N PRO A 86 5.43 -4.29 0.14
CA PRO A 86 6.64 -3.61 0.59
C PRO A 86 6.62 -3.24 2.08
N LEU A 87 5.48 -2.78 2.60
CA LEU A 87 5.33 -2.46 4.01
C LEU A 87 5.43 -3.70 4.91
N ALA A 88 4.88 -4.84 4.49
CA ALA A 88 4.94 -6.09 5.24
C ALA A 88 6.38 -6.62 5.36
N VAL A 89 7.18 -6.47 4.32
CA VAL A 89 8.61 -6.83 4.34
C VAL A 89 9.36 -6.02 5.38
N ILE A 90 9.17 -4.68 5.40
CA ILE A 90 9.88 -3.78 6.33
C ILE A 90 9.29 -3.80 7.75
N CYS A 91 8.03 -4.20 7.90
CA CYS A 91 7.32 -4.18 9.19
C CYS A 91 6.91 -5.61 9.62
N PRO A 92 7.86 -6.52 9.93
CA PRO A 92 7.55 -7.92 10.22
C PRO A 92 6.67 -8.11 11.46
N ASN A 93 6.62 -7.14 12.36
CA ASN A 93 5.81 -7.15 13.59
C ASN A 93 4.35 -6.68 13.38
N LYS A 94 3.97 -6.30 12.15
CA LYS A 94 2.60 -5.91 11.79
C LYS A 94 1.97 -7.00 10.93
N GLN A 95 0.63 -7.13 11.00
CA GLN A 95 -0.16 -8.09 10.22
C GLN A 95 -0.94 -7.32 9.16
N PHE A 96 -0.86 -7.75 7.92
CA PHE A 96 -1.49 -7.10 6.78
C PHE A 96 -2.56 -8.01 6.16
N SER A 97 -3.82 -7.57 6.20
CA SER A 97 -4.92 -8.18 5.46
C SER A 97 -5.08 -7.47 4.12
N LEU A 98 -4.88 -8.19 3.01
CA LEU A 98 -4.90 -7.64 1.66
C LEU A 98 -6.23 -7.97 0.99
N LEU A 99 -7.15 -7.00 0.96
CA LEU A 99 -8.51 -7.17 0.44
C LEU A 99 -8.57 -6.73 -1.03
N ASP A 100 -9.04 -7.60 -1.90
CA ASP A 100 -9.38 -7.23 -3.28
C ASP A 100 -10.64 -7.99 -3.76
N ALA A 101 -11.50 -7.31 -4.51
CA ALA A 101 -12.71 -7.88 -5.09
C ALA A 101 -12.42 -8.76 -6.32
N ASN A 102 -11.21 -8.70 -6.87
CA ASN A 102 -10.81 -9.49 -8.03
C ASN A 102 -10.04 -10.74 -7.60
N ASN A 103 -10.67 -11.90 -7.73
CA ASN A 103 -10.07 -13.18 -7.35
C ASN A 103 -8.72 -13.47 -8.05
N LYS A 104 -8.53 -13.03 -9.30
CA LYS A 104 -7.25 -13.22 -10.02
C LYS A 104 -6.10 -12.48 -9.31
N LYS A 105 -6.38 -11.30 -8.74
CA LYS A 105 -5.40 -10.55 -7.95
C LYS A 105 -5.11 -11.25 -6.62
N VAL A 106 -6.13 -11.77 -5.95
CA VAL A 106 -5.96 -12.53 -4.70
C VAL A 106 -5.14 -13.81 -4.92
N ILE A 107 -5.35 -14.51 -6.03
CA ILE A 107 -4.52 -15.66 -6.43
C ILE A 107 -3.05 -15.23 -6.60
N PHE A 108 -2.80 -14.10 -7.27
CA PHE A 108 -1.46 -13.54 -7.40
C PHE A 108 -0.84 -13.20 -6.04
N LEU A 109 -1.60 -12.58 -5.11
CA LEU A 109 -1.12 -12.25 -3.77
C LEU A 109 -0.74 -13.51 -2.96
N ASN A 110 -1.53 -14.60 -3.08
CA ASN A 110 -1.19 -15.87 -2.46
C ASN A 110 0.09 -16.48 -3.08
N HIS A 111 0.25 -16.36 -4.40
CA HIS A 111 1.47 -16.78 -5.08
C HIS A 111 2.70 -16.01 -4.57
N VAL A 112 2.59 -14.68 -4.40
CA VAL A 112 3.65 -13.85 -3.81
C VAL A 112 3.96 -14.27 -2.38
N LYS A 113 2.93 -14.46 -1.54
CA LYS A 113 3.07 -14.90 -0.13
C LYS A 113 3.93 -16.15 -0.02
N ILE A 114 3.64 -17.15 -0.86
CA ILE A 114 4.32 -18.44 -0.83
C ILE A 114 5.75 -18.31 -1.37
N ASN A 115 5.93 -17.69 -2.54
CA ASN A 115 7.24 -17.62 -3.21
C ASN A 115 8.26 -16.79 -2.46
N LEU A 116 7.82 -15.72 -1.79
CA LEU A 116 8.69 -14.83 -1.04
C LEU A 116 8.67 -15.09 0.47
N ALA A 117 7.98 -16.15 0.92
CA ALA A 117 7.85 -16.55 2.32
C ALA A 117 7.39 -15.40 3.25
N ILE A 118 6.54 -14.49 2.77
CA ILE A 118 6.04 -13.35 3.54
C ILE A 118 4.90 -13.84 4.44
N ARG A 119 5.20 -14.07 5.72
CA ARG A 119 4.28 -14.73 6.65
C ARG A 119 3.19 -13.81 7.21
N ASN A 120 3.46 -12.52 7.28
CA ASN A 120 2.60 -11.51 7.92
C ASN A 120 1.61 -10.84 6.95
N ILE A 121 1.31 -11.48 5.82
CA ILE A 121 0.24 -11.06 4.91
C ILE A 121 -0.87 -12.12 4.84
N ASN A 122 -2.12 -11.64 4.72
CA ASN A 122 -3.31 -12.47 4.56
C ASN A 122 -4.15 -11.95 3.38
N PRO A 123 -4.02 -12.50 2.16
CA PRO A 123 -4.84 -12.15 1.01
C PRO A 123 -6.30 -12.59 1.20
N ILE A 124 -7.26 -11.69 0.93
CA ILE A 124 -8.69 -11.91 1.15
C ILE A 124 -9.47 -11.51 -0.10
N HIS A 125 -10.29 -12.43 -0.62
CA HIS A 125 -11.21 -12.17 -1.73
C HIS A 125 -12.56 -11.71 -1.18
N ALA A 126 -12.80 -10.40 -1.16
CA ALA A 126 -14.10 -9.81 -0.80
C ALA A 126 -14.21 -8.36 -1.31
N ARG A 127 -15.43 -7.83 -1.38
CA ARG A 127 -15.69 -6.40 -1.50
C ARG A 127 -15.67 -5.78 -0.11
N ILE A 128 -15.18 -4.56 0.02
CA ILE A 128 -15.12 -3.88 1.33
C ILE A 128 -16.52 -3.63 1.91
N GLU A 129 -17.51 -3.44 1.04
CA GLU A 129 -18.90 -3.25 1.42
C GLU A 129 -19.46 -4.48 2.17
N ASP A 130 -19.08 -5.68 1.71
CA ASP A 130 -19.53 -6.97 2.23
C ASP A 130 -18.57 -7.55 3.29
N PHE A 131 -17.40 -6.94 3.43
CA PHE A 131 -16.37 -7.41 4.34
C PHE A 131 -16.71 -7.05 5.79
N ASN A 132 -16.95 -8.09 6.59
CA ASN A 132 -17.20 -7.99 8.01
C ASN A 132 -16.15 -8.87 8.72
N HIS A 133 -15.22 -8.25 9.42
CA HIS A 133 -14.18 -8.94 10.16
C HIS A 133 -14.48 -8.86 11.65
N GLU A 134 -14.27 -9.97 12.36
CA GLU A 134 -14.50 -10.03 13.82
C GLU A 134 -13.66 -9.02 14.61
N THR A 135 -12.46 -8.72 14.10
CA THR A 135 -11.56 -7.74 14.72
C THR A 135 -11.39 -6.52 13.80
N SER A 136 -11.55 -5.33 14.38
CA SER A 136 -11.29 -4.07 13.67
C SER A 136 -9.78 -3.81 13.50
N PHE A 137 -9.44 -2.98 12.52
CA PHE A 137 -8.07 -2.67 12.14
C PHE A 137 -7.57 -1.37 12.81
N ASP A 138 -6.28 -1.33 13.09
CA ASP A 138 -5.61 -0.13 13.63
C ASP A 138 -5.35 0.90 12.52
N THR A 139 -4.97 0.41 11.34
CA THR A 139 -4.77 1.24 10.14
C THR A 139 -5.47 0.60 8.96
N ILE A 140 -6.15 1.40 8.15
CA ILE A 140 -6.63 1.00 6.83
C ILE A 140 -5.85 1.80 5.81
N VAL A 141 -5.23 1.12 4.85
CA VAL A 141 -4.49 1.77 3.76
C VAL A 141 -5.21 1.54 2.44
N CYS A 142 -5.07 2.47 1.51
CA CYS A 142 -5.52 2.26 0.13
C CYS A 142 -4.70 3.12 -0.83
N ARG A 143 -4.48 2.60 -2.04
CA ARG A 143 -3.83 3.29 -3.14
C ARG A 143 -4.66 3.16 -4.42
N SER A 144 -5.01 4.30 -5.05
CA SER A 144 -5.77 4.32 -6.32
C SER A 144 -7.08 3.52 -6.30
N TYR A 145 -7.75 3.47 -5.13
CA TYR A 145 -8.98 2.68 -4.96
C TYR A 145 -10.24 3.48 -5.29
N ALA A 146 -10.49 4.61 -4.62
CA ALA A 146 -11.70 5.41 -4.76
C ALA A 146 -11.51 6.84 -4.23
N SER A 147 -12.57 7.68 -4.25
CA SER A 147 -12.59 8.97 -3.59
C SER A 147 -12.50 8.81 -2.06
N LEU A 148 -12.05 9.88 -1.36
CA LEU A 148 -11.91 9.87 0.10
C LEU A 148 -13.23 9.56 0.80
N SER A 149 -14.33 10.15 0.33
CA SER A 149 -15.68 9.92 0.88
C SER A 149 -16.08 8.44 0.76
N LYS A 150 -15.86 7.82 -0.40
CA LYS A 150 -16.18 6.42 -0.62
C LYS A 150 -15.31 5.49 0.24
N ILE A 151 -14.01 5.79 0.33
CA ILE A 151 -13.07 5.05 1.19
C ILE A 151 -13.55 5.11 2.65
N TYR A 152 -13.85 6.32 3.15
CA TYR A 152 -14.30 6.52 4.52
C TYR A 152 -15.59 5.77 4.83
N ILE A 153 -16.64 5.96 4.01
CA ILE A 153 -17.95 5.33 4.22
C ILE A 153 -17.82 3.79 4.30
N ASN A 154 -17.09 3.20 3.34
CA ASN A 154 -17.02 1.75 3.21
C ASN A 154 -16.10 1.10 4.25
N SER A 155 -15.10 1.85 4.75
CA SER A 155 -14.05 1.29 5.61
C SER A 155 -14.24 1.58 7.10
N LYS A 156 -14.96 2.64 7.47
CA LYS A 156 -15.10 3.09 8.88
C LYS A 156 -15.63 2.03 9.84
N LYS A 157 -16.45 1.08 9.36
CA LYS A 157 -16.99 -0.02 10.17
C LYS A 157 -15.93 -1.02 10.60
N ASN A 158 -14.86 -1.15 9.79
CA ASN A 158 -13.74 -2.05 10.05
C ASN A 158 -12.59 -1.37 10.82
N LEU A 159 -12.73 -0.08 11.15
CA LEU A 159 -11.70 0.70 11.82
C LEU A 159 -11.94 0.73 13.33
N LYS A 160 -10.90 0.51 14.13
CA LYS A 160 -10.94 0.72 15.59
C LYS A 160 -11.21 2.20 15.93
N ASP A 161 -11.68 2.49 17.15
CA ASP A 161 -12.01 3.86 17.57
C ASP A 161 -10.84 4.84 17.47
N LYS A 162 -9.62 4.40 17.77
CA LYS A 162 -8.38 5.20 17.61
C LYS A 162 -7.62 4.87 16.33
N GLY A 163 -8.23 4.13 15.42
CA GLY A 163 -7.62 3.76 14.14
C GLY A 163 -7.62 4.92 13.14
N ILE A 164 -6.85 4.75 12.09
CA ILE A 164 -6.73 5.73 11.01
C ILE A 164 -6.90 5.10 9.64
N ILE A 165 -7.39 5.90 8.68
CA ILE A 165 -7.34 5.54 7.26
C ILE A 165 -6.24 6.36 6.60
N ILE A 166 -5.40 5.73 5.79
CA ILE A 166 -4.36 6.39 5.00
C ILE A 166 -4.67 6.17 3.52
N ALA A 167 -5.08 7.23 2.83
CA ALA A 167 -5.32 7.20 1.39
C ALA A 167 -4.12 7.82 0.66
N MET A 168 -3.43 7.02 -0.16
CA MET A 168 -2.33 7.51 -1.01
C MET A 168 -2.89 8.18 -2.26
N LYS A 169 -2.47 9.42 -2.48
CA LYS A 169 -2.88 10.27 -3.61
C LYS A 169 -1.66 10.79 -4.36
N GLY A 170 -1.83 11.08 -5.64
CA GLY A 170 -0.83 11.79 -6.42
C GLY A 170 -0.84 13.28 -6.08
N LYS A 171 -1.57 14.08 -6.86
CA LYS A 171 -1.77 15.49 -6.58
C LYS A 171 -2.59 15.71 -5.31
N PHE A 172 -2.44 16.91 -4.73
CA PHE A 172 -3.24 17.30 -3.56
C PHE A 172 -4.74 17.22 -3.90
N PRO A 173 -5.56 16.46 -3.14
CA PRO A 173 -6.95 16.14 -3.52
C PRO A 173 -7.95 17.16 -2.95
N TYR A 174 -7.86 18.44 -3.34
CA TYR A 174 -8.70 19.53 -2.81
C TYR A 174 -10.20 19.20 -2.80
N GLN A 175 -10.73 18.83 -3.97
CA GLN A 175 -12.16 18.55 -4.11
C GLN A 175 -12.63 17.36 -3.25
N GLU A 176 -11.83 16.29 -3.19
CA GLU A 176 -12.18 15.11 -2.39
C GLU A 176 -12.18 15.41 -0.88
N ILE A 177 -11.32 16.34 -0.43
CA ILE A 177 -11.28 16.81 0.97
C ILE A 177 -12.57 17.58 1.29
N GLU A 178 -12.93 18.56 0.46
CA GLU A 178 -14.15 19.35 0.63
C GLU A 178 -15.40 18.45 0.66
N GLU A 179 -15.48 17.46 -0.25
CA GLU A 179 -16.58 16.50 -0.30
C GLU A 179 -16.67 15.65 0.97
N LEU A 180 -15.53 15.22 1.54
CA LEU A 180 -15.53 14.42 2.76
C LEU A 180 -15.87 15.27 4.00
N GLU A 181 -15.37 16.49 4.11
CA GLU A 181 -15.69 17.43 5.20
C GLU A 181 -17.17 17.84 5.18
N ALA A 182 -17.73 18.04 3.99
CA ALA A 182 -19.17 18.30 3.83
C ALA A 182 -20.02 17.10 4.25
N LEU A 183 -19.56 15.87 3.97
CA LEU A 183 -20.25 14.64 4.34
C LEU A 183 -20.23 14.37 5.84
N ASN A 184 -19.14 14.67 6.53
CA ASN A 184 -18.98 14.43 7.96
C ASN A 184 -18.05 15.45 8.62
N LYS A 185 -18.65 16.46 9.27
CA LYS A 185 -17.95 17.55 9.95
C LYS A 185 -17.10 17.11 11.15
N SER A 186 -17.29 15.88 11.67
CA SER A 186 -16.51 15.36 12.79
C SER A 186 -15.23 14.64 12.38
N VAL A 187 -15.01 14.44 11.08
CA VAL A 187 -13.79 13.79 10.57
C VAL A 187 -12.60 14.72 10.71
N SER A 188 -11.52 14.23 11.31
CA SER A 188 -10.25 14.95 11.32
C SER A 188 -9.38 14.48 10.14
N LEU A 189 -8.97 15.45 9.32
CA LEU A 189 -8.13 15.22 8.15
C LEU A 189 -6.76 15.86 8.33
N LYS A 190 -5.72 15.11 7.96
CA LYS A 190 -4.36 15.63 7.82
C LYS A 190 -3.80 15.19 6.48
N VAL A 191 -3.25 16.11 5.71
CA VAL A 191 -2.59 15.79 4.44
C VAL A 191 -1.09 15.99 4.59
N GLU A 192 -0.34 14.95 4.33
CA GLU A 192 1.12 14.96 4.33
C GLU A 192 1.65 14.83 2.91
N LYS A 193 2.55 15.73 2.51
CA LYS A 193 3.32 15.56 1.29
C LYS A 193 4.35 14.47 1.52
N LEU A 194 4.46 13.56 0.56
CA LEU A 194 5.40 12.43 0.61
C LEU A 194 6.56 12.70 -0.34
N ASP A 195 7.75 12.75 0.21
CA ASP A 195 8.98 12.79 -0.58
C ASP A 195 9.46 11.37 -0.83
N VAL A 196 9.43 10.94 -2.08
CA VAL A 196 9.83 9.58 -2.48
C VAL A 196 11.16 9.69 -3.25
N PRO A 197 12.25 9.06 -2.77
CA PRO A 197 13.54 9.13 -3.45
C PRO A 197 13.45 8.69 -4.92
N GLY A 198 13.96 9.51 -5.83
CA GLY A 198 13.96 9.23 -7.27
C GLY A 198 12.62 9.37 -7.97
N LEU A 199 11.59 9.90 -7.31
CA LEU A 199 10.27 10.14 -7.89
C LEU A 199 10.01 11.65 -8.01
N GLU A 200 9.95 12.17 -9.23
CA GLU A 200 9.67 13.60 -9.50
C GLU A 200 8.19 13.96 -9.41
N ALA A 201 7.29 12.98 -9.28
CA ALA A 201 5.85 13.21 -9.22
C ALA A 201 5.38 13.49 -7.79
N GLU A 202 4.39 14.39 -7.66
CA GLU A 202 3.76 14.67 -6.37
C GLU A 202 3.12 13.42 -5.75
N ARG A 203 3.27 13.29 -4.43
CA ARG A 203 2.64 12.25 -3.62
C ARG A 203 2.14 12.84 -2.32
N HIS A 204 0.96 12.39 -1.90
CA HIS A 204 0.33 12.81 -0.66
C HIS A 204 -0.27 11.60 0.07
N ALA A 205 -0.18 11.61 1.38
CA ALA A 205 -0.96 10.74 2.26
C ALA A 205 -2.08 11.57 2.90
N VAL A 206 -3.32 11.21 2.66
CA VAL A 206 -4.46 11.76 3.39
C VAL A 206 -4.76 10.84 4.57
N ILE A 207 -4.54 11.34 5.78
CA ILE A 207 -4.76 10.62 7.03
C ILE A 207 -6.11 11.06 7.58
N ILE A 208 -7.04 10.10 7.69
CA ILE A 208 -8.41 10.32 8.14
C ILE A 208 -8.60 9.65 9.50
N LYS A 209 -9.10 10.40 10.48
CA LYS A 209 -9.50 9.89 11.80
C LYS A 209 -11.01 10.02 11.97
N LYS A 210 -11.60 9.05 12.68
CA LYS A 210 -13.01 9.15 13.10
C LYS A 210 -13.22 10.36 14.01
#